data_99e6a75c043dcb5ac150c6e35372f5dc
#
_entry.id   99e6a75c043dcb5ac150c6e35372f5dc
#
_cell.length_a   1.000
_cell.length_b   1.000
_cell.length_c   1.000
_cell.angle_alpha   90.00
_cell.angle_beta   90.00
_cell.angle_gamma   90.00
#
_symmetry.space_group_name_H-M   'P 1'
#
loop_
_entity.id
_entity.type
_entity.pdbx_description
1 polymer ?
#
loop_
_entity_poly.entity_id
_entity_poly.type
_entity_poly.pdbx_seq_one_letter_code
_entity_poly.pdbx_strand_id
1 'polypeptide(L)'
;GPAQAKFTPLELKELDHSRTIEVIVNPEDIDYDEASINARRASKSQDLVCQTLEQYAMRDPKGAPHKLTIHFLESPVEILGEDGNVVGLRTERMELDGTGNVTGTGKFTEWPVQAVYRAVGYRSDPVPEVPFDQAKAVIPNDGGHVLDDSGNPIPGLYATGWIKRGPVGLIGNTKSDAK
;
A
#
# COMPACT_ATOMS: atom_id res chain seq x y z
N GLY A 1 -1.62 -1.10 -8.97
CA GLY A 1 -1.86 0.19 -9.66
C GLY A 1 -2.45 1.25 -8.73
N PRO A 2 -2.80 2.43 -9.25
CA PRO A 2 -3.32 3.55 -8.45
C PRO A 2 -4.59 3.20 -7.66
N ALA A 3 -5.48 2.39 -8.23
CA ALA A 3 -6.74 1.99 -7.59
C ALA A 3 -6.55 1.04 -6.39
N GLN A 4 -5.40 0.38 -6.28
CA GLN A 4 -5.03 -0.48 -5.16
C GLN A 4 -4.19 0.25 -4.10
N ALA A 5 -3.82 1.50 -4.35
CA ALA A 5 -3.05 2.32 -3.42
C ALA A 5 -3.81 2.54 -2.10
N LYS A 6 -3.07 2.51 -0.98
CA LYS A 6 -3.64 2.59 0.38
C LYS A 6 -3.60 3.99 0.97
N PHE A 7 -3.38 5.02 0.16
CA PHE A 7 -3.51 6.42 0.60
C PHE A 7 -4.93 6.71 1.08
N THR A 8 -5.06 7.51 2.12
CA THR A 8 -6.31 8.21 2.33
C THR A 8 -6.37 9.46 1.42
N PRO A 9 -7.55 9.88 0.98
CA PRO A 9 -7.67 11.11 0.16
C PRO A 9 -7.11 12.35 0.85
N LEU A 10 -7.16 12.40 2.19
CA LEU A 10 -6.65 13.51 2.98
C LEU A 10 -5.12 13.53 2.97
N GLU A 11 -4.46 12.41 3.29
CA GLU A 11 -3.00 12.29 3.28
C GLU A 11 -2.42 12.70 1.92
N LEU A 12 -3.03 12.21 0.83
CA LEU A 12 -2.56 12.54 -0.51
C LEU A 12 -2.68 14.05 -0.82
N LYS A 13 -3.76 14.69 -0.37
CA LYS A 13 -3.94 16.15 -0.51
C LYS A 13 -3.00 16.95 0.38
N GLU A 14 -2.71 16.48 1.59
CA GLU A 14 -1.78 17.15 2.51
C GLU A 14 -0.37 17.22 1.95
N LEU A 15 0.08 16.20 1.21
CA LEU A 15 1.37 16.25 0.51
C LEU A 15 1.46 17.46 -0.43
N ASP A 16 0.36 17.81 -1.09
CA ASP A 16 0.29 18.90 -2.05
C ASP A 16 0.19 20.30 -1.42
N HIS A 17 -0.17 20.41 -0.14
CA HIS A 17 -0.19 21.65 0.59
C HIS A 17 1.21 22.16 0.96
N SER A 18 2.24 21.34 0.85
CA SER A 18 3.61 21.75 1.07
C SER A 18 4.04 22.80 0.05
N ARG A 19 4.59 23.93 0.53
CA ARG A 19 5.15 24.97 -0.34
C ARG A 19 6.53 24.61 -0.89
N THR A 20 7.18 23.62 -0.29
CA THR A 20 8.56 23.22 -0.60
C THR A 20 8.65 21.91 -1.35
N ILE A 21 7.55 21.15 -1.45
CA ILE A 21 7.50 19.86 -2.12
C ILE A 21 6.56 19.96 -3.32
N GLU A 22 7.04 19.48 -4.45
CA GLU A 22 6.24 19.25 -5.64
C GLU A 22 5.95 17.75 -5.75
N VAL A 23 4.67 17.38 -5.70
CA VAL A 23 4.24 16.00 -5.91
C VAL A 23 4.06 15.75 -7.40
N ILE A 24 4.76 14.75 -7.92
CA ILE A 24 4.79 14.37 -9.32
C ILE A 24 4.25 12.96 -9.45
N VAL A 25 3.36 12.76 -10.41
CA VAL A 25 2.92 11.44 -10.89
C VAL A 25 3.08 11.44 -12.40
N ASN A 26 3.74 10.41 -12.94
CA ASN A 26 3.88 10.34 -14.39
C ASN A 26 2.58 9.80 -15.02
N PRO A 27 2.13 10.35 -16.16
CA PRO A 27 0.92 9.87 -16.84
C PRO A 27 0.96 8.37 -17.15
N GLU A 28 2.12 7.81 -17.48
CA GLU A 28 2.36 6.39 -17.74
C GLU A 28 2.18 5.47 -16.52
N ASP A 29 2.18 6.05 -15.32
CA ASP A 29 1.94 5.33 -14.06
C ASP A 29 0.44 5.24 -13.72
N ILE A 30 -0.41 5.98 -14.45
CA ILE A 30 -1.86 5.96 -14.29
C ILE A 30 -2.46 4.95 -15.27
N ASP A 31 -2.65 3.73 -14.78
CA ASP A 31 -3.26 2.65 -15.55
C ASP A 31 -4.32 1.92 -14.73
N TYR A 32 -5.41 1.51 -15.39
CA TYR A 32 -6.57 0.88 -14.77
C TYR A 32 -7.06 -0.28 -15.62
N ASP A 33 -7.05 -1.46 -15.05
CA ASP A 33 -7.74 -2.63 -15.59
C ASP A 33 -9.23 -2.63 -15.16
N GLU A 34 -9.97 -3.65 -15.59
CA GLU A 34 -11.39 -3.78 -15.27
C GLU A 34 -11.64 -3.89 -13.75
N ALA A 35 -10.79 -4.63 -13.04
CA ALA A 35 -10.88 -4.76 -11.59
C ALA A 35 -10.63 -3.41 -10.89
N SER A 36 -9.68 -2.60 -11.37
CA SER A 36 -9.42 -1.25 -10.89
C SER A 36 -10.60 -0.31 -11.09
N ILE A 37 -11.24 -0.36 -12.28
CA ILE A 37 -12.45 0.42 -12.58
C ILE A 37 -13.60 0.02 -11.67
N ASN A 38 -13.79 -1.27 -11.42
CA ASN A 38 -14.83 -1.77 -10.53
C ASN A 38 -14.58 -1.37 -9.06
N ALA A 39 -13.33 -1.41 -8.61
CA ALA A 39 -12.95 -0.94 -7.28
C ALA A 39 -13.24 0.56 -7.07
N ARG A 40 -12.96 1.40 -8.07
CA ARG A 40 -13.29 2.83 -8.06
C ARG A 40 -14.81 3.05 -7.94
N ARG A 41 -15.61 2.30 -8.71
CA ARG A 41 -17.08 2.38 -8.66
C ARG A 41 -17.65 1.94 -7.32
N ALA A 42 -17.02 0.95 -6.68
CA ALA A 42 -17.46 0.41 -5.39
C ALA A 42 -17.08 1.28 -4.19
N SER A 43 -16.06 2.15 -4.31
CA SER A 43 -15.52 2.93 -3.20
C SER A 43 -15.26 4.38 -3.59
N LYS A 44 -16.08 5.29 -3.06
CA LYS A 44 -15.88 6.74 -3.24
C LYS A 44 -14.51 7.20 -2.75
N SER A 45 -13.95 6.60 -1.69
CA SER A 45 -12.64 6.95 -1.18
C SER A 45 -11.54 6.57 -2.18
N GLN A 46 -11.61 5.37 -2.76
CA GLN A 46 -10.66 4.95 -3.81
C GLN A 46 -10.77 5.80 -5.06
N ASP A 47 -11.98 6.13 -5.48
CA ASP A 47 -12.17 7.00 -6.63
C ASP A 47 -11.59 8.41 -6.41
N LEU A 48 -11.76 9.00 -5.21
CA LEU A 48 -11.13 10.27 -4.86
C LEU A 48 -9.60 10.22 -4.87
N VAL A 49 -8.99 9.11 -4.43
CA VAL A 49 -7.54 8.90 -4.52
C VAL A 49 -7.11 8.89 -5.99
N CYS A 50 -7.77 8.09 -6.82
CA CYS A 50 -7.46 8.01 -8.25
C CYS A 50 -7.60 9.38 -8.95
N GLN A 51 -8.69 10.10 -8.71
CA GLN A 51 -8.89 11.45 -9.27
C GLN A 51 -7.78 12.42 -8.84
N THR A 52 -7.33 12.34 -7.59
CA THR A 52 -6.25 13.20 -7.09
C THR A 52 -4.92 12.86 -7.79
N LEU A 53 -4.60 11.57 -7.97
CA LEU A 53 -3.41 11.12 -8.70
C LEU A 53 -3.46 11.51 -10.18
N GLU A 54 -4.61 11.38 -10.82
CA GLU A 54 -4.85 11.84 -12.19
C GLU A 54 -4.61 13.35 -12.33
N GLN A 55 -5.09 14.15 -11.37
CA GLN A 55 -4.83 15.59 -11.34
C GLN A 55 -3.34 15.90 -11.20
N TYR A 56 -2.59 15.14 -10.37
CA TYR A 56 -1.16 15.30 -10.24
C TYR A 56 -0.40 14.95 -11.53
N ALA A 57 -0.88 13.95 -12.27
CA ALA A 57 -0.28 13.55 -13.54
C ALA A 57 -0.53 14.55 -14.69
N MET A 58 -1.59 15.35 -14.59
CA MET A 58 -2.03 16.25 -15.68
C MET A 58 -1.69 17.72 -15.45
N ARG A 59 -1.29 18.09 -14.24
CA ARG A 59 -1.03 19.50 -13.90
C ARG A 59 0.36 19.96 -14.31
N ASP A 60 0.49 21.28 -14.50
CA ASP A 60 1.79 21.90 -14.69
C ASP A 60 2.64 21.87 -13.41
N PRO A 61 3.96 21.79 -13.53
CA PRO A 61 4.89 21.86 -12.40
C PRO A 61 4.74 23.15 -11.61
N LYS A 62 4.75 23.05 -10.27
CA LYS A 62 4.71 24.21 -9.37
C LYS A 62 6.07 24.91 -9.24
N GLY A 63 7.16 24.22 -9.59
CA GLY A 63 8.53 24.71 -9.44
C GLY A 63 9.04 24.70 -8.00
N ALA A 64 8.49 23.86 -7.13
CA ALA A 64 8.96 23.71 -5.75
C ALA A 64 10.39 23.11 -5.71
N PRO A 65 11.21 23.48 -4.69
CA PRO A 65 12.62 23.10 -4.63
C PRO A 65 12.84 21.59 -4.44
N HIS A 66 11.93 20.88 -3.78
CA HIS A 66 11.99 19.44 -3.58
C HIS A 66 10.92 18.74 -4.39
N LYS A 67 11.27 17.57 -4.95
CA LYS A 67 10.38 16.75 -5.75
C LYS A 67 10.07 15.45 -5.03
N LEU A 68 8.80 15.09 -4.96
CA LEU A 68 8.32 13.79 -4.51
C LEU A 68 7.61 13.12 -5.69
N THR A 69 8.27 12.15 -6.33
CA THR A 69 7.67 11.38 -7.41
C THR A 69 7.05 10.12 -6.85
N ILE A 70 5.79 9.87 -7.20
CA ILE A 70 5.06 8.65 -6.85
C ILE A 70 5.01 7.78 -8.11
N HIS A 71 5.70 6.65 -8.06
CA HIS A 71 5.68 5.65 -9.13
C HIS A 71 4.69 4.54 -8.79
N PHE A 72 3.88 4.15 -9.76
CA PHE A 72 3.04 2.97 -9.70
C PHE A 72 3.55 1.90 -10.66
N LEU A 73 3.15 0.65 -10.41
CA LEU A 73 3.53 -0.47 -11.26
C LEU A 73 5.07 -0.64 -11.36
N GLU A 74 5.77 -0.30 -10.29
CA GLU A 74 7.20 -0.52 -10.13
C GLU A 74 7.45 -1.41 -8.91
N SER A 75 8.08 -2.54 -9.10
CA SER A 75 8.41 -3.51 -8.06
C SER A 75 9.90 -3.45 -7.74
N PRO A 76 10.33 -3.06 -6.53
CA PRO A 76 11.73 -3.10 -6.13
C PRO A 76 12.28 -4.53 -6.19
N VAL A 77 13.41 -4.74 -6.86
CA VAL A 77 14.05 -6.05 -7.01
C VAL A 77 15.45 -6.11 -6.41
N GLU A 78 16.18 -4.99 -6.41
CA GLU A 78 17.55 -4.97 -5.91
C GLU A 78 17.95 -3.58 -5.43
N ILE A 79 18.66 -3.52 -4.30
CA ILE A 79 19.35 -2.31 -3.84
C ILE A 79 20.78 -2.40 -4.33
N LEU A 80 21.22 -1.45 -5.13
CA LEU A 80 22.57 -1.38 -5.68
C LEU A 80 23.49 -0.68 -4.68
N GLY A 81 24.65 -1.29 -4.40
CA GLY A 81 25.63 -0.79 -3.45
C GLY A 81 27.03 -0.74 -4.01
N GLU A 82 27.81 0.25 -3.57
CA GLU A 82 29.22 0.39 -3.87
C GLU A 82 29.94 0.89 -2.61
N ASP A 83 31.04 0.24 -2.23
CA ASP A 83 31.86 0.58 -1.06
C ASP A 83 31.05 0.75 0.26
N GLY A 84 30.02 -0.09 0.44
CA GLY A 84 29.14 -0.05 1.63
C GLY A 84 28.10 1.05 1.63
N ASN A 85 27.97 1.81 0.54
CA ASN A 85 26.96 2.85 0.37
C ASN A 85 25.89 2.44 -0.65
N VAL A 86 24.65 2.90 -0.48
CA VAL A 86 23.61 2.76 -1.48
C VAL A 86 23.89 3.72 -2.63
N VAL A 87 23.93 3.21 -3.86
CA VAL A 87 24.12 4.00 -5.08
C VAL A 87 22.92 3.91 -6.03
N GLY A 88 22.02 2.96 -5.82
CA GLY A 88 20.83 2.82 -6.67
C GLY A 88 19.78 1.85 -6.14
N LEU A 89 18.62 1.91 -6.78
CA LEU A 89 17.54 0.96 -6.62
C LEU A 89 17.13 0.48 -8.01
N ARG A 90 17.11 -0.85 -8.22
CA ARG A 90 16.57 -1.45 -9.43
C ARG A 90 15.13 -1.85 -9.18
N THR A 91 14.24 -1.47 -10.09
CA THR A 91 12.83 -1.87 -10.09
C THR A 91 12.50 -2.61 -11.37
N GLU A 92 11.48 -3.48 -11.32
CA GLU A 92 10.86 -4.09 -12.47
C GLU A 92 9.52 -3.41 -12.76
N ARG A 93 9.29 -3.05 -14.02
CA ARG A 93 7.99 -2.57 -14.47
C ARG A 93 6.99 -3.71 -14.45
N MET A 94 5.83 -3.45 -13.84
CA MET A 94 4.72 -4.39 -13.73
C MET A 94 3.59 -3.98 -14.67
N GLU A 95 2.78 -4.96 -15.08
CA GLU A 95 1.54 -4.76 -15.83
C GLU A 95 0.37 -5.32 -15.04
N LEU A 96 -0.79 -4.65 -15.14
CA LEU A 96 -2.04 -5.15 -14.57
C LEU A 96 -2.53 -6.37 -15.35
N ASP A 97 -3.00 -7.40 -14.64
CA ASP A 97 -3.42 -8.69 -15.23
C ASP A 97 -4.93 -8.80 -15.51
N GLY A 98 -5.67 -7.71 -15.32
CA GLY A 98 -7.13 -7.67 -15.47
C GLY A 98 -7.91 -8.01 -14.20
N THR A 99 -7.24 -8.60 -13.20
CA THR A 99 -7.86 -9.00 -11.92
C THR A 99 -7.57 -8.03 -10.78
N GLY A 100 -6.78 -6.98 -11.04
CA GLY A 100 -6.26 -6.05 -10.03
C GLY A 100 -4.93 -6.46 -9.43
N ASN A 101 -4.39 -7.61 -9.83
CA ASN A 101 -3.02 -8.03 -9.54
C ASN A 101 -2.07 -7.56 -10.66
N VAL A 102 -0.80 -7.87 -10.50
CA VAL A 102 0.25 -7.45 -11.44
C VAL A 102 1.15 -8.61 -11.80
N THR A 103 1.71 -8.55 -13.02
CA THR A 103 2.74 -9.47 -13.51
C THR A 103 3.98 -8.68 -13.92
N GLY A 104 5.17 -9.27 -13.75
CA GLY A 104 6.43 -8.68 -14.18
C GLY A 104 6.55 -8.65 -15.69
N THR A 105 7.09 -7.55 -16.23
CA THR A 105 7.29 -7.39 -17.67
C THR A 105 8.70 -7.77 -18.13
N GLY A 106 9.62 -8.02 -17.21
CA GLY A 106 11.05 -8.19 -17.50
C GLY A 106 11.78 -6.91 -17.89
N LYS A 107 11.12 -5.75 -17.80
CA LYS A 107 11.75 -4.43 -18.04
C LYS A 107 12.20 -3.83 -16.73
N PHE A 108 13.46 -3.48 -16.63
CA PHE A 108 14.07 -2.96 -15.41
C PHE A 108 14.50 -1.51 -15.57
N THR A 109 14.36 -0.75 -14.49
CA THR A 109 14.84 0.63 -14.37
C THR A 109 15.78 0.72 -13.18
N GLU A 110 16.90 1.43 -13.33
CA GLU A 110 17.83 1.75 -12.25
C GLU A 110 17.68 3.22 -11.88
N TRP A 111 17.36 3.45 -10.62
CA TRP A 111 17.16 4.78 -10.04
C TRP A 111 18.41 5.13 -9.22
N PRO A 112 19.12 6.23 -9.52
CA PRO A 112 20.26 6.69 -8.71
C PRO A 112 19.71 7.26 -7.40
N VAL A 113 19.89 6.52 -6.31
CA VAL A 113 19.44 6.91 -4.96
C VAL A 113 20.54 6.70 -3.95
N GLN A 114 20.59 7.53 -2.90
CA GLN A 114 21.56 7.48 -1.82
C GLN A 114 21.04 6.79 -0.55
N ALA A 115 19.70 6.55 -0.48
CA ALA A 115 19.09 5.85 0.63
C ALA A 115 17.80 5.15 0.16
N VAL A 116 17.48 4.00 0.76
CA VAL A 116 16.24 3.26 0.54
C VAL A 116 15.56 3.03 1.89
N TYR A 117 14.32 3.50 2.01
CA TYR A 117 13.49 3.30 3.20
C TYR A 117 12.35 2.34 2.85
N ARG A 118 12.27 1.25 3.60
CA ARG A 118 11.24 0.23 3.39
C ARG A 118 9.99 0.51 4.21
N ALA A 119 8.87 0.76 3.53
CA ALA A 119 7.56 1.02 4.12
C ALA A 119 6.49 0.13 3.48
N VAL A 120 6.74 -1.19 3.43
CA VAL A 120 5.93 -2.20 2.72
C VAL A 120 4.74 -2.73 3.52
N GLY A 121 4.34 -2.05 4.57
CA GLY A 121 3.26 -2.43 5.48
C GLY A 121 3.77 -3.15 6.74
N TYR A 122 2.81 -3.55 7.55
CA TYR A 122 3.04 -4.22 8.82
C TYR A 122 2.59 -5.67 8.74
N ARG A 123 3.19 -6.49 9.60
CA ARG A 123 2.71 -7.84 9.91
C ARG A 123 2.59 -7.93 11.42
N SER A 124 1.55 -8.58 11.90
CA SER A 124 1.43 -8.90 13.33
C SER A 124 2.37 -10.06 13.68
N ASP A 125 2.88 -10.03 14.88
CA ASP A 125 3.63 -11.15 15.45
C ASP A 125 2.69 -12.08 16.23
N PRO A 126 2.97 -13.39 16.28
CA PRO A 126 2.18 -14.34 17.05
C PRO A 126 2.24 -13.99 18.56
N VAL A 127 1.10 -14.11 19.22
CA VAL A 127 1.02 -14.07 20.69
C VAL A 127 1.22 -15.49 21.22
N PRO A 128 2.10 -15.71 22.21
CA PRO A 128 2.29 -17.04 22.79
C PRO A 128 0.96 -17.68 23.21
N GLU A 129 0.80 -18.96 22.95
CA GLU A 129 -0.37 -19.79 23.31
C GLU A 129 -1.68 -19.38 22.62
N VAL A 130 -1.66 -18.44 21.67
CA VAL A 130 -2.82 -18.04 20.87
C VAL A 130 -2.66 -18.54 19.43
N PRO A 131 -3.70 -19.16 18.82
CA PRO A 131 -3.66 -19.54 17.43
C PRO A 131 -3.29 -18.39 16.52
N PHE A 132 -2.44 -18.63 15.50
CA PHE A 132 -1.96 -17.60 14.61
C PHE A 132 -1.78 -18.11 13.17
N ASP A 133 -2.42 -17.45 12.21
CA ASP A 133 -2.24 -17.69 10.78
C ASP A 133 -0.98 -16.98 10.30
N GLN A 134 0.11 -17.72 10.12
CA GLN A 134 1.39 -17.19 9.66
C GLN A 134 1.33 -16.59 8.25
N ALA A 135 0.49 -17.11 7.37
CA ALA A 135 0.39 -16.63 5.99
C ALA A 135 -0.27 -15.24 5.93
N LYS A 136 -1.36 -15.08 6.68
CA LYS A 136 -2.11 -13.82 6.77
C LYS A 136 -1.57 -12.87 7.85
N ALA A 137 -0.72 -13.35 8.76
CA ALA A 137 -0.23 -12.64 9.93
C ALA A 137 -1.36 -12.08 10.82
N VAL A 138 -2.35 -12.92 11.11
CA VAL A 138 -3.50 -12.57 11.95
C VAL A 138 -3.87 -13.72 12.88
N ILE A 139 -4.63 -13.41 13.93
CA ILE A 139 -5.30 -14.42 14.76
C ILE A 139 -6.54 -14.91 14.02
N PRO A 140 -6.70 -16.24 13.75
CA PRO A 140 -7.91 -16.80 13.16
C PRO A 140 -9.13 -16.44 14.02
N ASN A 141 -10.16 -15.87 13.39
CA ASN A 141 -11.34 -15.46 14.15
C ASN A 141 -12.59 -15.39 13.28
N ASP A 142 -13.75 -15.52 13.92
CA ASP A 142 -15.05 -15.22 13.36
C ASP A 142 -15.72 -14.11 14.19
N GLY A 143 -15.94 -12.96 13.56
CA GLY A 143 -16.52 -11.78 14.23
C GLY A 143 -15.71 -11.26 15.43
N GLY A 144 -14.46 -11.69 15.61
CA GLY A 144 -13.61 -11.37 16.74
C GLY A 144 -13.47 -12.49 17.76
N HIS A 145 -14.29 -13.53 17.71
CA HIS A 145 -14.08 -14.76 18.49
C HIS A 145 -12.92 -15.54 17.92
N VAL A 146 -11.88 -15.75 18.71
CA VAL A 146 -10.69 -16.48 18.28
C VAL A 146 -11.04 -17.97 18.04
N LEU A 147 -10.55 -18.51 16.92
CA LEU A 147 -10.80 -19.90 16.54
C LEU A 147 -9.59 -20.78 16.85
N ASP A 148 -9.87 -22.02 17.28
CA ASP A 148 -8.87 -23.07 17.39
C ASP A 148 -8.49 -23.64 16.00
N ASP A 149 -7.54 -24.57 15.95
CA ASP A 149 -7.07 -25.22 14.72
C ASP A 149 -8.17 -26.03 14.01
N SER A 150 -9.26 -26.35 14.70
CA SER A 150 -10.44 -27.05 14.15
C SER A 150 -11.51 -26.06 13.65
N GLY A 151 -11.31 -24.75 13.82
CA GLY A 151 -12.23 -23.69 13.44
C GLY A 151 -13.34 -23.44 14.46
N ASN A 152 -13.22 -23.93 15.70
CA ASN A 152 -14.21 -23.68 16.75
C ASN A 152 -13.79 -22.46 17.59
N PRO A 153 -14.77 -21.66 18.07
CA PRO A 153 -14.48 -20.54 18.97
C PRO A 153 -13.88 -20.99 20.30
N ILE A 154 -12.77 -20.37 20.70
CA ILE A 154 -12.19 -20.56 22.02
C ILE A 154 -12.94 -19.70 23.03
N PRO A 155 -13.59 -20.30 24.06
CA PRO A 155 -14.38 -19.54 25.02
C PRO A 155 -13.55 -18.48 25.76
N GLY A 156 -14.06 -17.24 25.78
CA GLY A 156 -13.44 -16.13 26.50
C GLY A 156 -12.25 -15.48 25.80
N LEU A 157 -11.87 -15.93 24.59
CA LEU A 157 -10.75 -15.37 23.84
C LEU A 157 -11.25 -14.57 22.62
N TYR A 158 -10.82 -13.30 22.54
CA TYR A 158 -11.25 -12.38 21.51
C TYR A 158 -10.07 -11.64 20.88
N ALA A 159 -10.18 -11.32 19.59
CA ALA A 159 -9.21 -10.52 18.85
C ALA A 159 -9.87 -9.27 18.28
N THR A 160 -9.17 -8.14 18.29
CA THR A 160 -9.62 -6.88 17.70
C THR A 160 -8.47 -6.14 17.03
N GLY A 161 -8.78 -5.20 16.14
CA GLY A 161 -7.79 -4.38 15.47
C GLY A 161 -7.00 -5.10 14.38
N TRP A 162 -5.73 -4.72 14.22
CA TRP A 162 -4.91 -5.22 13.12
C TRP A 162 -4.57 -6.71 13.24
N ILE A 163 -4.43 -7.23 14.44
CA ILE A 163 -4.17 -8.66 14.63
C ILE A 163 -5.40 -9.53 14.27
N LYS A 164 -6.61 -8.94 14.26
CA LYS A 164 -7.86 -9.59 13.84
C LYS A 164 -8.00 -9.65 12.31
N ARG A 165 -7.71 -8.56 11.58
CA ARG A 165 -8.04 -8.42 10.16
C ARG A 165 -6.86 -8.06 9.25
N GLY A 166 -5.65 -7.95 9.78
CA GLY A 166 -4.50 -7.38 9.09
C GLY A 166 -4.40 -5.86 9.26
N PRO A 167 -3.27 -5.26 8.84
CA PRO A 167 -2.97 -3.84 9.03
C PRO A 167 -3.76 -2.95 8.04
N VAL A 168 -5.07 -2.94 8.17
CA VAL A 168 -5.99 -2.15 7.32
C VAL A 168 -6.71 -1.11 8.17
N GLY A 169 -6.73 0.13 7.68
CA GLY A 169 -7.35 1.26 8.36
C GLY A 169 -6.46 1.94 9.41
N LEU A 170 -6.92 3.08 9.89
CA LEU A 170 -6.25 3.89 10.91
C LEU A 170 -6.58 3.42 12.32
N ILE A 171 -5.84 3.92 13.32
CA ILE A 171 -6.04 3.62 14.75
C ILE A 171 -7.50 3.86 15.18
N GLY A 172 -8.13 4.92 14.65
CA GLY A 172 -9.53 5.23 14.95
C GLY A 172 -10.54 4.14 14.54
N ASN A 173 -10.20 3.31 13.55
CA ASN A 173 -11.04 2.19 13.12
C ASN A 173 -11.10 1.05 14.14
N THR A 174 -10.08 0.93 15.00
CA THR A 174 -10.01 -0.12 16.02
C THR A 174 -11.13 0.00 17.05
N LYS A 175 -11.58 1.23 17.35
CA LYS A 175 -12.69 1.47 18.28
C LYS A 175 -14.02 0.89 17.78
N SER A 176 -14.29 1.01 16.47
CA SER A 176 -15.51 0.43 15.88
C SER A 176 -15.40 -1.09 15.72
N ASP A 177 -14.20 -1.60 15.61
CA ASP A 177 -13.91 -3.02 15.46
C ASP A 177 -14.05 -3.80 16.77
N ALA A 178 -13.94 -3.10 17.91
CA ALA A 178 -14.07 -3.66 19.27
C ALA A 178 -15.51 -3.64 19.79
N LYS A 179 -16.49 -3.17 19.01
CA LYS A 179 -17.92 -3.16 19.34
C LYS A 179 -18.62 -4.37 18.73
#